data_ad620f2dbb08b4e15a4684ffb1775510
#
_entry.id   ad620f2dbb08b4e15a4684ffb1775510
#
_cell.length_a   1.000
_cell.length_b   1.000
_cell.length_c   1.000
_cell.angle_alpha   90.00
_cell.angle_beta   90.00
_cell.angle_gamma   90.00
#
_symmetry.space_group_name_H-M   'P 1'
#
loop_
_entity.id
_entity.type
_entity.pdbx_description
1 polymer ?
#
loop_
_entity_poly.entity_id
_entity_poly.type
_entity_poly.pdbx_seq_one_letter_code
_entity_poly.pdbx_strand_id
1 'polypeptide(L)' 'MEAKLIQDLIENNKPFRIETAAGRIFEVPHRDFISFSGRKTSLVVNYNENGDEHFAIVPLLTITSAMART' A
#
# COMPACT_ATOMS: atom_id res chain seq x y z
N MET A 1 4.42 -8.16 6.53
CA MET A 1 3.10 -8.68 6.11
C MET A 1 3.26 -9.51 4.85
N GLU A 2 2.49 -10.55 4.72
CA GLU A 2 2.57 -11.42 3.55
C GLU A 2 2.02 -10.74 2.29
N ALA A 3 2.70 -10.95 1.17
CA ALA A 3 2.30 -10.36 -0.11
C ALA A 3 0.87 -10.76 -0.51
N LYS A 4 0.48 -12.00 -0.22
CA LYS A 4 -0.85 -12.50 -0.56
C LYS A 4 -1.97 -11.69 0.05
N LEU A 5 -1.81 -11.25 1.29
CA LEU A 5 -2.83 -10.44 1.97
C LEU A 5 -3.03 -9.10 1.25
N ILE A 6 -1.93 -8.47 0.87
CA ILE A 6 -2.00 -7.21 0.13
C ILE A 6 -2.56 -7.44 -1.27
N GLN A 7 -2.15 -8.52 -1.92
CA GLN A 7 -2.64 -8.85 -3.25
C GLN A 7 -4.16 -9.03 -3.25
N ASP A 8 -4.70 -9.70 -2.22
CA ASP A 8 -6.13 -9.89 -2.09
C ASP A 8 -6.87 -8.55 -1.94
N LEU A 9 -6.29 -7.62 -1.18
CA LEU A 9 -6.88 -6.28 -1.03
C LEU A 9 -6.89 -5.53 -2.36
N ILE A 10 -5.82 -5.62 -3.11
CA ILE A 10 -5.74 -4.98 -4.43
C ILE A 10 -6.78 -5.57 -5.38
N GLU A 11 -6.91 -6.89 -5.39
CA GLU A 11 -7.84 -7.58 -6.29
C GLU A 11 -9.30 -7.31 -5.94
N ASN A 12 -9.61 -7.06 -4.67
CA ASN A 12 -10.94 -6.66 -4.25
C ASN A 12 -11.35 -5.29 -4.78
N ASN A 13 -10.40 -4.51 -5.23
CA ASN A 13 -10.62 -3.20 -5.83
C ASN A 13 -11.44 -2.26 -4.94
N LYS A 14 -11.23 -2.36 -3.62
CA LYS A 14 -11.84 -1.47 -2.63
C LYS A 14 -10.75 -0.61 -1.99
N PRO A 15 -11.09 0.59 -1.54
CA PRO A 15 -10.11 1.42 -0.83
C PRO A 15 -9.60 0.71 0.43
N PHE A 16 -8.33 0.85 0.69
CA PHE A 16 -7.76 0.33 1.93
C PHE A 16 -6.62 1.23 2.39
N ARG A 17 -6.17 0.97 3.61
CA ARG A 17 -5.12 1.74 4.25
C ARG A 17 -4.05 0.79 4.74
N ILE A 18 -2.78 1.17 4.58
CA ILE A 18 -1.68 0.43 5.19
C ILE A 18 -0.96 1.31 6.18
N GLU A 19 -0.48 0.70 7.26
CA GLU A 19 0.30 1.38 8.28
C GLU A 19 1.63 0.65 8.45
N THR A 20 2.71 1.43 8.58
CA THR A 20 4.05 0.89 8.75
C THR A 20 4.51 0.97 10.20
N ALA A 21 5.57 0.23 10.52
CA ALA A 21 6.15 0.24 11.85
C ALA A 21 6.66 1.61 12.27
N ALA A 22 7.00 2.46 11.31
CA ALA A 22 7.42 3.84 11.58
C ALA A 22 6.22 4.78 11.84
N GLY A 23 5.00 4.25 11.85
CA GLY A 23 3.80 5.04 12.10
C GLY A 23 3.28 5.77 10.88
N ARG A 24 3.82 5.49 9.70
CA ARG A 24 3.34 6.13 8.48
C ARG A 24 2.11 5.41 7.95
N ILE A 25 1.13 6.19 7.50
CA ILE A 25 -0.12 5.67 6.96
C ILE A 25 -0.22 6.06 5.49
N PHE A 26 -0.52 5.09 4.64
CA PHE A 26 -0.79 5.32 3.22
C PHE A 26 -2.22 4.94 2.91
N GLU A 27 -2.95 5.88 2.30
CA GLU A 27 -4.29 5.61 1.79
C GLU A 27 -4.18 5.12 0.35
N VAL A 28 -4.84 4.01 0.06
CA VAL A 28 -4.85 3.44 -1.29
C VAL A 28 -6.29 3.47 -1.79
N PRO A 29 -6.66 4.50 -2.57
CA PRO A 29 -8.06 4.66 -3.01
C PRO A 29 -8.47 3.60 -4.03
N HIS A 30 -7.55 3.13 -4.85
CA HIS A 30 -7.82 2.03 -5.77
C HIS A 30 -6.49 1.44 -6.26
N ARG A 31 -6.57 0.35 -6.98
CA ARG A 31 -5.40 -0.45 -7.35
C ARG A 31 -4.38 0.28 -8.24
N ASP A 32 -4.78 1.36 -8.90
CA ASP A 32 -3.83 2.11 -9.73
C ASP A 32 -2.80 2.88 -8.90
N PHE A 33 -3.04 3.02 -7.58
CA PHE A 33 -2.14 3.74 -6.68
C PHE A 33 -1.10 2.84 -6.03
N ILE A 34 -1.12 1.54 -6.30
CA ILE A 34 -0.24 0.59 -5.61
C ILE A 34 0.16 -0.54 -6.56
N SER A 35 1.40 -0.97 -6.45
CA SER A 35 1.88 -2.13 -7.21
C SER A 35 2.97 -2.83 -6.41
N PHE A 36 3.24 -4.09 -6.75
CA PHE A 36 4.36 -4.82 -6.18
C PHE A 36 5.63 -4.52 -6.96
N SER A 37 6.76 -4.53 -6.26
CA SER A 37 8.07 -4.59 -6.90
C SER A 37 8.26 -5.96 -7.56
N GLY A 38 9.27 -6.09 -8.42
CA GLY A 38 9.45 -7.27 -9.26
C GLY A 38 9.45 -8.61 -8.53
N ARG A 39 9.93 -8.65 -7.28
CA ARG A 39 9.97 -9.88 -6.49
C ARG A 39 8.88 -9.96 -5.43
N LYS A 40 7.95 -9.03 -5.43
CA LYS A 40 6.87 -8.95 -4.45
C LYS A 40 7.35 -8.84 -3.01
N THR A 41 8.52 -8.24 -2.81
CA THR A 41 9.07 -8.00 -1.48
C THR A 41 8.78 -6.60 -0.97
N SER A 42 8.40 -5.71 -1.87
CA SER A 42 8.06 -4.32 -1.54
C SER A 42 6.87 -3.87 -2.36
N LEU A 43 6.24 -2.80 -1.89
CA LEU A 43 5.17 -2.12 -2.60
C LEU A 43 5.67 -0.78 -3.11
N VAL A 44 5.16 -0.37 -4.25
CA VAL A 44 5.29 1.00 -4.75
C VAL A 44 3.94 1.65 -4.57
N VAL A 45 3.86 2.66 -3.72
CA VAL A 45 2.61 3.35 -3.40
C VAL A 45 2.69 4.77 -3.91
N ASN A 46 1.73 5.15 -4.74
CA ASN A 46 1.62 6.53 -5.22
C ASN A 46 0.70 7.32 -4.29
N TYR A 47 1.08 8.53 -3.97
CA TYR A 47 0.30 9.38 -3.10
C TYR A 47 0.51 10.85 -3.45
N ASN A 48 -0.42 11.69 -3.02
CA ASN A 48 -0.32 13.14 -3.22
C ASN A 48 -0.01 13.81 -1.90
N GLU A 49 0.89 14.78 -1.94
CA GLU A 49 1.23 15.58 -0.78
C GLU A 49 1.42 17.02 -1.22
N ASN A 50 0.66 17.93 -0.61
CA ASN A 50 0.71 19.35 -0.93
C ASN A 50 0.47 19.63 -2.42
N GLY A 51 -0.36 18.83 -3.07
CA GLY A 51 -0.68 18.99 -4.49
C GLY A 51 0.32 18.34 -5.43
N ASP A 52 1.41 17.79 -4.92
CA ASP A 52 2.42 17.10 -5.71
C ASP A 52 2.25 15.59 -5.65
N GLU A 53 2.53 14.94 -6.76
CA GLU A 53 2.47 13.49 -6.84
C GLU A 53 3.81 12.89 -6.41
N HIS A 54 3.74 11.95 -5.49
CA HIS A 54 4.90 11.25 -4.95
C HIS A 54 4.70 9.75 -5.04
N PHE A 55 5.78 9.00 -4.92
CA PHE A 55 5.68 7.56 -4.68
C PHE A 55 6.63 7.16 -3.56
N ALA A 56 6.28 6.09 -2.87
CA ALA A 56 7.09 5.52 -1.81
C ALA A 56 7.28 4.03 -2.07
N ILE A 57 8.48 3.55 -1.77
CA ILE A 57 8.77 2.11 -1.78
C ILE A 57 8.66 1.62 -0.35
N VAL A 58 7.73 0.69 -0.12
CA VAL A 58 7.40 0.22 1.22
C VAL A 58 7.70 -1.28 1.31
N PRO A 59 8.76 -1.67 2.03
CA PRO A 59 9.03 -3.10 2.21
C PRO A 59 7.90 -3.77 2.96
N LEU A 60 7.47 -4.94 2.50
CA LEU A 60 6.36 -5.66 3.13
C LEU A 60 6.62 -5.96 4.60
N LEU A 61 7.88 -6.21 4.97
CA LEU A 61 8.24 -6.48 6.35
C LEU A 61 7.98 -5.32 7.29
N THR A 62 7.86 -4.10 6.79
CA THR A 62 7.60 -2.92 7.61
C THR A 62 6.11 -2.64 7.80
N ILE A 63 5.23 -3.34 7.10
CA ILE A 63 3.79 -3.12 7.18
C ILE A 63 3.24 -3.88 8.38
N THR A 64 2.64 -3.15 9.31
CA THR A 64 2.10 -3.72 10.55
C THR A 64 0.60 -3.94 10.49
N SER A 65 -0.10 -3.20 9.64
CA SER A 65 -1.54 -3.43 9.46
C SER A 65 -2.00 -2.97 8.09
N ALA A 66 -3.08 -3.58 7.64
CA ALA A 66 -3.77 -3.18 6.42
C ALA A 66 -5.27 -3.29 6.69
N MET A 67 -6.01 -2.22 6.43
CA MET A 67 -7.43 -2.15 6.74
C MET A 67 -8.22 -1.78 5.50
N ALA A 68 -9.14 -2.67 5.11
CA ALA A 68 -10.05 -2.40 4.01
C ALA A 68 -11.20 -1.51 4.49
N ARG A 69 -11.64 -0.60 3.63
CA ARG A 69 -12.85 0.18 3.87
C ARG A 69 -14.03 -0.58 3.32
N THR A 70 -15.10 -0.55 4.06
CA THR A 70 -16.36 -1.14 3.62
C THR A 70 -17.27 -0.08 3.03
#